data_2ae819f9b55a81811c18d63872f93983
#
_entry.id   2ae819f9b55a81811c18d63872f93983
#
_cell.length_a   1.000
_cell.length_b   1.000
_cell.length_c   1.000
_cell.angle_alpha   90.00
_cell.angle_beta   90.00
_cell.angle_gamma   90.00
#
_symmetry.space_group_name_H-M   'P 1'
#
loop_
_entity.id
_entity.type
_entity.pdbx_description
1 polymer ?
#
loop_
_entity_poly.entity_id
_entity_poly.type
_entity_poly.pdbx_seq_one_letter_code
_entity_poly.pdbx_strand_id
1 'polypeptide(L)'
;VITAKCGKAASSCTVTVTGELLPFSDLAAGAWYYDDMRFATAKELLNGTGDGHMEPSGLVSWPAALQIVYNLAGRPAAKSEIPNWYGEALAWAQDNGLLDGLTFDAEKPIGRAEMVTLLYRFAQKKNQRLTVEASLDDFVDADAVPAYAQEAARWAVGCGILKGDDSQRLNPESPLTR
;
A
#
# COMPACT_ATOMS: atom_id res chain seq x y z
N VAL A 1 19.26 -10.45 10.35
CA VAL A 1 19.73 -10.37 11.76
C VAL A 1 19.04 -9.19 12.40
N ILE A 2 18.30 -9.43 13.48
CA ILE A 2 17.69 -8.38 14.30
C ILE A 2 18.59 -8.12 15.49
N THR A 3 19.02 -6.89 15.67
CA THR A 3 19.89 -6.51 16.81
C THR A 3 19.17 -5.51 17.71
N ALA A 4 19.00 -5.86 18.98
CA ALA A 4 18.52 -4.94 20.01
C ALA A 4 19.71 -4.43 20.83
N LYS A 5 19.76 -3.11 21.09
CA LYS A 5 20.79 -2.48 21.90
C LYS A 5 20.13 -1.73 23.07
N CYS A 6 20.70 -1.91 24.27
CA CYS A 6 20.33 -1.13 25.45
C CYS A 6 21.63 -0.73 26.16
N GLY A 7 22.04 0.53 26.03
CA GLY A 7 23.30 1.02 26.54
C GLY A 7 24.51 0.30 25.90
N LYS A 8 25.36 -0.33 26.74
CA LYS A 8 26.49 -1.12 26.29
C LYS A 8 26.15 -2.60 25.99
N ALA A 9 24.95 -3.04 26.34
CA ALA A 9 24.49 -4.41 26.06
C ALA A 9 23.86 -4.46 24.67
N ALA A 10 24.26 -5.47 23.89
CA ALA A 10 23.68 -5.78 22.60
C ALA A 10 23.33 -7.26 22.55
N SER A 11 22.15 -7.58 22.08
CA SER A 11 21.75 -8.95 21.78
C SER A 11 21.28 -9.01 20.33
N SER A 12 21.72 -10.01 19.60
CA SER A 12 21.30 -10.25 18.24
C SER A 12 20.68 -11.62 18.13
N CYS A 13 19.57 -11.72 17.41
CA CYS A 13 19.04 -13.00 16.99
C CYS A 13 19.04 -13.06 15.45
N THR A 14 19.39 -14.23 14.94
CA THR A 14 19.24 -14.53 13.51
C THR A 14 17.90 -15.23 13.34
N VAL A 15 16.97 -14.54 12.72
CA VAL A 15 15.72 -15.16 12.28
C VAL A 15 15.97 -15.67 10.86
N THR A 16 16.14 -16.97 10.75
CA THR A 16 16.14 -17.62 9.43
C THR A 16 14.71 -17.95 9.09
N VAL A 17 14.13 -17.23 8.16
CA VAL A 17 12.82 -17.56 7.61
C VAL A 17 13.04 -18.67 6.57
N THR A 18 12.90 -19.91 6.98
CA THR A 18 12.78 -21.05 6.07
C THR A 18 11.34 -21.07 5.58
N GLY A 19 11.01 -20.20 4.63
CA GLY A 19 9.72 -20.20 3.98
C GLY A 19 9.79 -20.96 2.67
N GLU A 20 8.74 -21.70 2.35
CA GLU A 20 8.53 -22.19 0.97
C GLU A 20 8.63 -21.01 0.00
N LEU A 21 9.23 -21.25 -1.15
CA LEU A 21 9.23 -20.28 -2.24
C LEU A 21 7.77 -19.96 -2.58
N LEU A 22 7.50 -18.70 -2.86
CA LEU A 22 6.17 -18.31 -3.32
C LEU A 22 5.83 -19.11 -4.59
N PRO A 23 4.57 -19.57 -4.74
CA PRO A 23 4.16 -20.39 -5.87
C PRO A 23 3.98 -19.58 -7.17
N PHE A 24 4.75 -18.51 -7.34
CA PHE A 24 4.67 -17.62 -8.49
C PHE A 24 5.94 -17.68 -9.31
N SER A 25 5.78 -17.99 -10.59
CA SER A 25 6.90 -18.25 -11.51
C SER A 25 7.64 -16.98 -11.94
N ASP A 26 7.03 -15.81 -11.76
CA ASP A 26 7.53 -14.51 -12.17
C ASP A 26 8.18 -13.70 -11.02
N LEU A 27 8.31 -14.29 -9.83
CA LEU A 27 9.01 -13.69 -8.71
C LEU A 27 10.45 -14.21 -8.62
N ALA A 28 11.40 -13.32 -8.88
CA ALA A 28 12.81 -13.64 -8.71
C ALA A 28 13.21 -13.62 -7.24
N ALA A 29 13.67 -14.74 -6.70
CA ALA A 29 14.25 -14.80 -5.37
C ALA A 29 15.47 -13.85 -5.29
N GLY A 30 15.45 -12.91 -4.33
CA GLY A 30 16.47 -11.88 -4.18
C GLY A 30 16.18 -10.56 -4.90
N ALA A 31 15.07 -10.43 -5.63
CA ALA A 31 14.58 -9.15 -6.08
C ALA A 31 14.20 -8.27 -4.87
N TRP A 32 14.37 -6.96 -5.00
CA TRP A 32 14.13 -6.01 -3.91
C TRP A 32 12.72 -6.08 -3.32
N TYR A 33 11.73 -6.48 -4.12
CA TYR A 33 10.32 -6.60 -3.74
C TYR A 33 9.94 -8.00 -3.20
N TYR A 34 10.85 -9.00 -3.27
CA TYR A 34 10.49 -10.39 -3.00
C TYR A 34 9.98 -10.64 -1.57
N ASP A 35 10.64 -10.06 -0.58
CA ASP A 35 10.25 -10.22 0.82
C ASP A 35 8.93 -9.50 1.12
N ASP A 36 8.69 -8.34 0.50
CA ASP A 36 7.43 -7.60 0.63
C ASP A 36 6.26 -8.38 0.01
N MET A 37 6.47 -8.95 -1.18
CA MET A 37 5.47 -9.82 -1.84
C MET A 37 5.17 -11.06 -0.99
N ARG A 38 6.19 -11.66 -0.41
CA ARG A 38 6.01 -12.80 0.49
C ARG A 38 5.21 -12.42 1.73
N PHE A 39 5.50 -11.29 2.33
CA PHE A 39 4.73 -10.78 3.47
C PHE A 39 3.27 -10.51 3.07
N ALA A 40 3.05 -9.80 1.96
CA ALA A 40 1.72 -9.47 1.48
C ALA A 40 0.87 -10.72 1.18
N THR A 41 1.48 -11.73 0.55
CA THR A 41 0.81 -13.01 0.27
C THR A 41 0.51 -13.78 1.56
N ALA A 42 1.47 -13.88 2.47
CA ALA A 42 1.28 -14.59 3.75
C ALA A 42 0.21 -13.93 4.65
N LYS A 43 -0.03 -12.63 4.46
CA LYS A 43 -1.09 -11.86 5.13
C LYS A 43 -2.38 -11.78 4.33
N GLU A 44 -2.46 -12.48 3.21
CA GLU A 44 -3.62 -12.45 2.29
C GLU A 44 -4.01 -11.03 1.83
N LEU A 45 -3.03 -10.12 1.82
CA LEU A 45 -3.23 -8.74 1.35
C LEU A 45 -3.23 -8.68 -0.17
N LEU A 46 -2.38 -9.48 -0.78
CA LEU A 46 -2.19 -9.55 -2.23
C LEU A 46 -2.18 -11.00 -2.67
N ASN A 47 -2.96 -11.30 -3.69
CA ASN A 47 -3.01 -12.61 -4.35
C ASN A 47 -2.43 -12.51 -5.75
N GLY A 48 -2.06 -13.65 -6.34
CA GLY A 48 -1.65 -13.70 -7.74
C GLY A 48 -2.77 -13.28 -8.71
N THR A 49 -2.39 -13.00 -9.95
CA THR A 49 -3.31 -12.59 -11.02
C THR A 49 -4.00 -13.78 -11.69
N GLY A 50 -3.58 -14.98 -11.37
CA GLY A 50 -3.95 -16.24 -11.99
C GLY A 50 -2.75 -16.91 -12.66
N ASP A 51 -2.90 -18.12 -13.12
CA ASP A 51 -1.88 -18.90 -13.86
C ASP A 51 -0.48 -18.97 -13.18
N GLY A 52 -0.45 -18.78 -11.86
CA GLY A 52 0.81 -18.85 -11.09
C GLY A 52 1.70 -17.61 -11.24
N HIS A 53 1.13 -16.45 -11.56
CA HIS A 53 1.84 -15.18 -11.68
C HIS A 53 1.40 -14.18 -10.60
N MET A 54 2.33 -13.32 -10.20
CA MET A 54 2.10 -12.19 -9.29
C MET A 54 2.12 -10.85 -10.02
N GLU A 55 2.81 -10.77 -11.12
CA GLU A 55 2.98 -9.58 -11.97
C GLU A 55 3.49 -8.34 -11.22
N PRO A 56 4.69 -8.40 -10.61
CA PRO A 56 5.18 -7.31 -9.75
C PRO A 56 5.34 -5.97 -10.48
N SER A 57 5.46 -5.99 -11.81
CA SER A 57 5.51 -4.78 -12.66
C SER A 57 4.15 -4.41 -13.23
N GLY A 58 3.11 -5.21 -12.99
CA GLY A 58 1.75 -4.94 -13.44
C GLY A 58 1.14 -3.76 -12.68
N LEU A 59 0.31 -2.98 -13.37
CA LEU A 59 -0.36 -1.84 -12.73
C LEU A 59 -1.45 -2.30 -11.76
N VAL A 60 -1.56 -1.60 -10.63
CA VAL A 60 -2.63 -1.84 -9.66
C VAL A 60 -3.88 -1.09 -10.10
N SER A 61 -4.96 -1.80 -10.39
CA SER A 61 -6.26 -1.18 -10.66
C SER A 61 -6.90 -0.64 -9.38
N TRP A 62 -7.83 0.30 -9.52
CA TRP A 62 -8.63 0.78 -8.40
C TRP A 62 -9.32 -0.34 -7.60
N PRO A 63 -9.99 -1.33 -8.23
CA PRO A 63 -10.53 -2.47 -7.50
C PRO A 63 -9.50 -3.25 -6.69
N ALA A 64 -8.31 -3.48 -7.25
CA ALA A 64 -7.25 -4.19 -6.55
C ALA A 64 -6.73 -3.40 -5.34
N ALA A 65 -6.57 -2.09 -5.46
CA ALA A 65 -6.18 -1.23 -4.35
C ALA A 65 -7.21 -1.25 -3.22
N LEU A 66 -8.50 -1.14 -3.53
CA LEU A 66 -9.57 -1.24 -2.55
C LEU A 66 -9.58 -2.60 -1.86
N GLN A 67 -9.38 -3.67 -2.62
CA GLN A 67 -9.33 -5.03 -2.06
C GLN A 67 -8.16 -5.18 -1.08
N ILE A 68 -6.99 -4.61 -1.38
CA ILE A 68 -5.84 -4.62 -0.47
C ILE A 68 -6.19 -3.90 0.85
N VAL A 69 -6.78 -2.71 0.78
CA VAL A 69 -7.16 -1.95 1.99
C VAL A 69 -8.27 -2.66 2.77
N TYR A 70 -9.22 -3.29 2.08
CA TYR A 70 -10.28 -4.10 2.68
C TYR A 70 -9.71 -5.34 3.39
N ASN A 71 -8.73 -6.02 2.78
CA ASN A 71 -8.02 -7.13 3.40
C ASN A 71 -7.23 -6.67 4.64
N LEU A 72 -6.56 -5.52 4.58
CA LEU A 72 -5.90 -4.88 5.74
C LEU A 72 -6.89 -4.58 6.87
N ALA A 73 -8.13 -4.25 6.54
CA ALA A 73 -9.20 -4.02 7.52
C ALA A 73 -9.67 -5.31 8.21
N GLY A 74 -9.30 -6.48 7.70
CA GLY A 74 -9.75 -7.79 8.19
C GLY A 74 -11.06 -8.24 7.53
N ARG A 75 -11.37 -7.73 6.34
CA ARG A 75 -12.58 -8.06 5.56
C ARG A 75 -13.87 -7.91 6.38
N PRO A 76 -14.14 -6.72 6.93
CA PRO A 76 -15.36 -6.51 7.72
C PRO A 76 -16.59 -6.76 6.85
N ALA A 77 -17.66 -7.26 7.48
CA ALA A 77 -18.90 -7.52 6.76
C ALA A 77 -19.40 -6.25 6.04
N ALA A 78 -19.61 -6.35 4.75
CA ALA A 78 -20.16 -5.30 3.91
C ALA A 78 -21.24 -5.89 3.00
N LYS A 79 -22.27 -5.13 2.72
CA LYS A 79 -23.32 -5.53 1.78
C LYS A 79 -23.07 -4.81 0.46
N SER A 80 -22.93 -5.56 -0.60
CA SER A 80 -22.81 -5.01 -1.95
C SER A 80 -23.90 -5.56 -2.86
N GLU A 81 -24.49 -4.69 -3.65
CA GLU A 81 -25.37 -5.09 -4.76
C GLU A 81 -24.57 -5.32 -6.05
N ILE A 82 -23.27 -5.05 -6.03
CA ILE A 82 -22.38 -5.22 -7.16
C ILE A 82 -21.88 -6.67 -7.17
N PRO A 83 -22.25 -7.50 -8.16
CA PRO A 83 -21.97 -8.93 -8.15
C PRO A 83 -20.56 -9.27 -8.67
N ASN A 84 -19.56 -8.47 -8.35
CA ASN A 84 -18.19 -8.74 -8.75
C ASN A 84 -17.26 -8.84 -7.53
N TRP A 85 -16.04 -9.32 -7.77
CA TRP A 85 -15.09 -9.68 -6.73
C TRP A 85 -14.68 -8.52 -5.79
N TYR A 86 -14.80 -7.28 -6.22
CA TYR A 86 -14.47 -6.09 -5.43
C TYR A 86 -15.69 -5.38 -4.82
N GLY A 87 -16.89 -5.89 -5.05
CA GLY A 87 -18.13 -5.22 -4.65
C GLY A 87 -18.19 -4.93 -3.16
N GLU A 88 -17.85 -5.90 -2.31
CA GLU A 88 -17.82 -5.71 -0.85
C GLU A 88 -16.75 -4.69 -0.43
N ALA A 89 -15.56 -4.75 -1.03
CA ALA A 89 -14.49 -3.79 -0.75
C ALA A 89 -14.89 -2.36 -1.14
N LEU A 90 -15.56 -2.19 -2.28
CA LEU A 90 -16.07 -0.90 -2.74
C LEU A 90 -17.16 -0.35 -1.81
N ALA A 91 -18.16 -1.16 -1.48
CA ALA A 91 -19.24 -0.76 -0.58
C ALA A 91 -18.68 -0.37 0.80
N TRP A 92 -17.79 -1.19 1.35
CA TRP A 92 -17.13 -0.89 2.61
C TRP A 92 -16.32 0.41 2.56
N ALA A 93 -15.58 0.65 1.51
CA ALA A 93 -14.79 1.87 1.34
C ALA A 93 -15.67 3.12 1.27
N GLN A 94 -16.79 3.03 0.56
CA GLN A 94 -17.81 4.10 0.48
C GLN A 94 -18.43 4.39 1.85
N ASP A 95 -18.95 3.36 2.53
CA ASP A 95 -19.59 3.49 3.84
C ASP A 95 -18.65 4.06 4.91
N ASN A 96 -17.34 3.88 4.73
CA ASN A 96 -16.32 4.37 5.64
C ASN A 96 -15.68 5.69 5.21
N GLY A 97 -16.14 6.33 4.14
CA GLY A 97 -15.64 7.62 3.66
C GLY A 97 -14.20 7.58 3.09
N LEU A 98 -13.70 6.37 2.73
CA LEU A 98 -12.37 6.26 2.17
C LEU A 98 -12.28 6.88 0.76
N LEU A 99 -13.42 6.93 0.06
CA LEU A 99 -13.53 7.44 -1.30
C LEU A 99 -13.99 8.90 -1.38
N ASP A 100 -14.19 9.60 -0.26
CA ASP A 100 -14.69 10.97 -0.26
C ASP A 100 -13.79 11.90 -1.10
N GLY A 101 -14.37 12.51 -2.14
CA GLY A 101 -13.65 13.39 -3.06
C GLY A 101 -12.67 12.68 -4.01
N LEU A 102 -12.65 11.35 -4.03
CA LEU A 102 -11.92 10.56 -5.03
C LEU A 102 -12.88 10.02 -6.08
N THR A 103 -12.39 9.86 -7.30
CA THR A 103 -13.16 9.27 -8.39
C THR A 103 -12.74 7.82 -8.61
N PHE A 104 -13.60 6.89 -8.20
CA PHE A 104 -13.38 5.47 -8.48
C PHE A 104 -13.65 5.16 -9.95
N ASP A 105 -12.71 4.50 -10.60
CA ASP A 105 -12.86 4.01 -11.97
C ASP A 105 -12.26 2.61 -12.06
N ALA A 106 -13.12 1.60 -12.24
CA ALA A 106 -12.71 0.21 -12.23
C ALA A 106 -11.73 -0.16 -13.35
N GLU A 107 -11.73 0.59 -14.44
CA GLU A 107 -10.93 0.33 -15.63
C GLU A 107 -9.56 1.04 -15.60
N LYS A 108 -9.33 1.90 -14.60
CA LYS A 108 -8.09 2.65 -14.50
C LYS A 108 -7.15 2.11 -13.43
N PRO A 109 -5.83 2.25 -13.62
CA PRO A 109 -4.87 2.07 -12.54
C PRO A 109 -5.04 3.18 -11.50
N ILE A 110 -4.75 2.85 -10.23
CA ILE A 110 -4.72 3.84 -9.16
C ILE A 110 -3.41 4.62 -9.19
N GLY A 111 -3.49 5.92 -8.96
CA GLY A 111 -2.33 6.80 -8.81
C GLY A 111 -1.72 6.74 -7.39
N ARG A 112 -0.45 7.18 -7.29
CA ARG A 112 0.26 7.21 -6.01
C ARG A 112 -0.43 8.10 -4.97
N ALA A 113 -0.88 9.30 -5.37
CA ALA A 113 -1.62 10.21 -4.49
C ALA A 113 -2.94 9.62 -4.01
N GLU A 114 -3.66 8.91 -4.87
CA GLU A 114 -4.92 8.25 -4.53
C GLU A 114 -4.69 7.12 -3.52
N MET A 115 -3.69 6.28 -3.76
CA MET A 115 -3.38 5.17 -2.85
C MET A 115 -2.94 5.63 -1.47
N VAL A 116 -2.05 6.63 -1.37
CA VAL A 116 -1.65 7.14 -0.05
C VAL A 116 -2.81 7.81 0.67
N THR A 117 -3.76 8.42 -0.07
CA THR A 117 -4.99 8.97 0.51
C THR A 117 -5.88 7.88 1.09
N LEU A 118 -6.05 6.76 0.40
CA LEU A 118 -6.78 5.59 0.93
C LEU A 118 -6.13 5.05 2.20
N LEU A 119 -4.81 4.88 2.20
CA LEU A 119 -4.06 4.37 3.35
C LEU A 119 -4.13 5.34 4.55
N TYR A 120 -4.01 6.63 4.30
CA TYR A 120 -4.11 7.66 5.33
C TYR A 120 -5.50 7.65 6.00
N ARG A 121 -6.58 7.65 5.21
CA ARG A 121 -7.95 7.59 5.71
C ARG A 121 -8.23 6.29 6.47
N PHE A 122 -7.69 5.17 5.98
CA PHE A 122 -7.76 3.91 6.69
C PHE A 122 -7.05 3.98 8.05
N ALA A 123 -5.84 4.56 8.11
CA ALA A 123 -5.10 4.75 9.35
C ALA A 123 -5.86 5.66 10.35
N GLN A 124 -6.49 6.73 9.86
CA GLN A 124 -7.38 7.57 10.67
C GLN A 124 -8.52 6.77 11.30
N LYS A 125 -9.20 5.94 10.51
CA LYS A 125 -10.29 5.07 10.98
C LYS A 125 -9.85 4.09 12.06
N LYS A 126 -8.61 3.60 11.99
CA LYS A 126 -8.02 2.69 12.99
C LYS A 126 -7.49 3.43 14.23
N ASN A 127 -7.72 4.75 14.35
CA ASN A 127 -7.17 5.59 15.44
C ASN A 127 -5.66 5.42 15.60
N GLN A 128 -4.95 5.17 14.52
CA GLN A 128 -3.49 5.13 14.54
C GLN A 128 -2.94 6.53 14.77
N ARG A 129 -1.78 6.62 15.42
CA ARG A 129 -1.11 7.92 15.60
C ARG A 129 -0.65 8.43 14.23
N LEU A 130 -1.27 9.52 13.78
CA LEU A 130 -0.92 10.22 12.54
C LEU A 130 0.03 11.40 12.81
N THR A 131 0.78 11.35 13.90
CA THR A 131 1.58 12.47 14.40
C THR A 131 2.92 12.66 13.69
N VAL A 132 3.24 11.82 12.73
CA VAL A 132 4.48 11.97 11.95
C VAL A 132 4.11 12.62 10.62
N GLU A 133 4.36 13.91 10.54
CA GLU A 133 4.24 14.68 9.31
C GLU A 133 5.63 15.13 8.85
N ALA A 134 5.90 14.98 7.55
CA ALA A 134 7.10 15.52 6.93
C ALA A 134 6.74 16.74 6.06
N SER A 135 7.70 17.65 5.86
CA SER A 135 7.58 18.63 4.79
C SER A 135 7.66 17.92 3.43
N LEU A 136 6.97 18.47 2.44
CA LEU A 136 7.12 18.06 1.04
C LEU A 136 8.08 18.99 0.29
N ASP A 137 8.63 20.02 0.92
CA ASP A 137 9.44 21.06 0.28
C ASP A 137 10.74 20.52 -0.35
N ASP A 138 11.20 19.36 0.12
CA ASP A 138 12.37 18.68 -0.43
C ASP A 138 12.09 17.97 -1.77
N PHE A 139 10.82 17.92 -2.20
CA PHE A 139 10.45 17.26 -3.45
C PHE A 139 10.18 18.26 -4.56
N VAL A 140 10.76 18.01 -5.72
CA VAL A 140 10.72 18.91 -6.88
C VAL A 140 9.30 19.13 -7.43
N ASP A 141 8.41 18.15 -7.19
CA ASP A 141 7.04 18.13 -7.67
C ASP A 141 6.00 18.19 -6.52
N ALA A 142 6.39 18.76 -5.37
CA ALA A 142 5.50 18.95 -4.25
C ALA A 142 4.20 19.69 -4.60
N ASP A 143 4.30 20.70 -5.49
CA ASP A 143 3.17 21.48 -5.98
C ASP A 143 2.22 20.68 -6.88
N ALA A 144 2.66 19.55 -7.44
CA ALA A 144 1.83 18.66 -8.23
C ALA A 144 0.99 17.71 -7.36
N VAL A 145 1.23 17.64 -6.05
CA VAL A 145 0.41 16.83 -5.15
C VAL A 145 -0.99 17.45 -5.05
N PRO A 146 -2.05 16.74 -5.44
CA PRO A 146 -3.41 17.26 -5.40
C PRO A 146 -3.83 17.69 -3.99
N ALA A 147 -4.66 18.72 -3.90
CA ALA A 147 -5.10 19.28 -2.61
C ALA A 147 -5.69 18.22 -1.65
N TYR A 148 -6.45 17.27 -2.20
CA TYR A 148 -7.05 16.17 -1.42
C TYR A 148 -6.02 15.22 -0.81
N ALA A 149 -4.81 15.16 -1.36
CA ALA A 149 -3.76 14.22 -0.98
C ALA A 149 -2.63 14.86 -0.15
N GLN A 150 -2.64 16.18 0.07
CA GLN A 150 -1.55 16.91 0.73
C GLN A 150 -1.22 16.36 2.13
N GLU A 151 -2.23 16.20 2.99
CA GLU A 151 -2.03 15.65 4.34
C GLU A 151 -1.58 14.19 4.29
N ALA A 152 -2.20 13.41 3.42
CA ALA A 152 -1.85 12.02 3.24
C ALA A 152 -0.40 11.84 2.75
N ALA A 153 0.05 12.69 1.83
CA ALA A 153 1.42 12.67 1.33
C ALA A 153 2.43 13.02 2.43
N ARG A 154 2.18 14.07 3.24
CA ARG A 154 3.04 14.43 4.38
C ARG A 154 3.15 13.29 5.39
N TRP A 155 2.02 12.69 5.73
CA TRP A 155 1.99 11.51 6.59
C TRP A 155 2.76 10.33 5.99
N ALA A 156 2.52 10.02 4.73
CA ALA A 156 3.14 8.87 4.07
C ALA A 156 4.66 9.05 3.92
N VAL A 157 5.13 10.26 3.63
CA VAL A 157 6.57 10.59 3.62
C VAL A 157 7.15 10.46 5.02
N GLY A 158 6.50 11.04 6.02
CA GLY A 158 6.95 10.97 7.41
C GLY A 158 7.03 9.56 7.97
N CYS A 159 6.14 8.67 7.53
CA CYS A 159 6.16 7.24 7.87
C CYS A 159 7.09 6.40 6.97
N GLY A 160 7.70 6.98 5.95
CA GLY A 160 8.54 6.27 4.98
C GLY A 160 7.76 5.35 4.03
N ILE A 161 6.43 5.52 3.94
CA ILE A 161 5.55 4.78 3.01
C ILE A 161 5.71 5.34 1.60
N LEU A 162 5.72 6.67 1.48
CA LEU A 162 5.96 7.36 0.23
C LEU A 162 7.39 7.89 0.21
N LYS A 163 8.12 7.58 -0.83
CA LYS A 163 9.49 8.04 -1.05
C LYS A 163 9.59 8.67 -2.42
N GLY A 164 10.45 9.68 -2.56
CA GLY A 164 10.82 10.21 -3.85
C GLY A 164 11.66 9.23 -4.67
N ASP A 165 11.70 9.46 -5.96
CA ASP A 165 12.66 8.81 -6.85
C ASP A 165 14.07 9.46 -6.73
N ASP A 166 15.04 8.98 -7.53
CA ASP A 166 16.42 9.50 -7.55
C ASP A 166 16.50 10.98 -7.94
N SER A 167 15.44 11.53 -8.53
CA SER A 167 15.30 12.94 -8.91
C SER A 167 14.50 13.75 -7.87
N GLN A 168 14.27 13.19 -6.67
CA GLN A 168 13.48 13.80 -5.61
C GLN A 168 12.05 14.15 -6.06
N ARG A 169 11.39 13.26 -6.83
CA ARG A 169 10.00 13.41 -7.26
C ARG A 169 9.10 12.41 -6.57
N LEU A 170 7.97 12.88 -6.10
CA LEU A 170 6.91 12.03 -5.55
C LEU A 170 6.10 11.34 -6.64
N ASN A 171 6.01 11.96 -7.82
CA ASN A 171 5.23 11.48 -8.96
C ASN A 171 3.78 11.16 -8.57
N PRO A 172 3.01 12.11 -8.04
CA PRO A 172 1.73 11.85 -7.37
C PRO A 172 0.67 11.21 -8.27
N GLU A 173 0.67 11.54 -9.56
CA GLU A 173 -0.29 11.01 -10.54
C GLU A 173 0.18 9.72 -11.23
N SER A 174 1.43 9.32 -11.02
CA SER A 174 1.93 8.10 -11.64
C SER A 174 1.19 6.88 -11.11
N PRO A 175 0.84 5.93 -11.99
CA PRO A 175 0.19 4.70 -11.56
C PRO A 175 1.12 3.85 -10.70
N LEU A 176 0.54 3.07 -9.80
CA LEU A 176 1.28 2.13 -8.97
C LEU A 176 1.43 0.78 -9.67
N THR A 177 2.57 0.15 -9.40
CA THR A 177 2.78 -1.28 -9.68
C THR A 177 2.47 -2.13 -8.46
N ARG A 178 2.30 -3.39 -8.70
CA ARG A 178 2.00 -4.39 -7.65
C ARG A 178 3.17 -4.61 -6.70
#